data_659ffc836e575a0acddd2c75bdc901ed
#
_entry.id   659ffc836e575a0acddd2c75bdc901ed
#
_cell.length_a   1.000
_cell.length_b   1.000
_cell.length_c   1.000
_cell.angle_alpha   90.00
_cell.angle_beta   90.00
_cell.angle_gamma   90.00
#
_symmetry.space_group_name_H-M   'P 1'
#
loop_
_entity.id
_entity.type
_entity.pdbx_description
1 polymer ?
#
loop_
_entity_poly.entity_id
_entity_poly.type
_entity_poly.pdbx_seq_one_letter_code
_entity_poly.pdbx_strand_id
1 'polypeptide(L)'
;MYFKIKQEAEKAISKAVDSFDCGFDGEIKLEFPPNPEMGDLASTVTFELAKLLRKAPNMIAPDVVEALELPEIFEKAEAKGPYVNFFINHDIFAKELLDQIDEDYGQMDDAGEKIVLEHTSANPNGPLHVGHLRNSIIGDSLKRLLKKAGVTVDTQYYVNDMGRQLAMIVYGIEELGLKVEDQPAEKIDHKIGELYFKVNQAIKENPELEKGVDETIRRYESGPSDLDAVFEKTVNQCLDGVKETLSRMNVKHDAFVWEGQFVRQGIVDNITQELIDIGFARQGEVLYLDLSEFDIPKELVLRRADGTSLYSTRDIAYHIFKLRNSDKIIDILGSDHKLTTRQVQLALEILEEIEPNSDEMEVIFYEFINLPEGSMSTRRGVFVSVDDVIDEAIARAKEEIKSRREDLDDETVDKIAEQIGIGAIRYYIARLSPEKHITFKWDEALSFERGCASIQYAHARACKLLNKAQDAGIDLNDLAVEDAWSPDENEKELVKLLAKFPSLIQDSADIRRVHPIAQYCQDLASAFNRFYKSEQVIGSDVEGARLQLVDKSRITLRNALDILGVDAPEMM
;
A
#
# COMPACT_ATOMS: atom_id res chain seq x y z
N MET A 1 10.66 18.12 -9.57
CA MET A 1 11.51 18.58 -10.69
C MET A 1 10.96 18.18 -12.06
N TYR A 2 10.57 16.93 -12.36
CA TYR A 2 10.01 16.55 -13.67
C TYR A 2 8.73 17.34 -14.06
N PHE A 3 7.88 17.69 -13.10
CA PHE A 3 6.75 18.60 -13.36
C PHE A 3 7.23 19.97 -13.85
N LYS A 4 8.31 20.53 -13.26
CA LYS A 4 8.88 21.81 -13.66
C LYS A 4 9.39 21.75 -15.09
N ILE A 5 10.17 20.74 -15.46
CA ILE A 5 10.69 20.64 -16.84
C ILE A 5 9.59 20.44 -17.88
N LYS A 6 8.52 19.68 -17.54
CA LYS A 6 7.36 19.59 -18.43
C LYS A 6 6.70 20.96 -18.62
N GLN A 7 6.44 21.70 -17.54
CA GLN A 7 5.87 23.05 -17.61
C GLN A 7 6.74 24.03 -18.42
N GLU A 8 8.06 24.00 -18.22
CA GLU A 8 8.96 24.88 -18.97
C GLU A 8 9.00 24.50 -20.46
N ALA A 9 8.98 23.20 -20.79
CA ALA A 9 8.87 22.75 -22.18
C ALA A 9 7.52 23.13 -22.80
N GLU A 10 6.41 22.96 -22.09
CA GLU A 10 5.08 23.38 -22.54
C GLU A 10 5.01 24.88 -22.84
N LYS A 11 5.50 25.71 -21.92
CA LYS A 11 5.55 27.16 -22.11
C LYS A 11 6.38 27.55 -23.33
N ALA A 12 7.55 26.90 -23.51
CA ALA A 12 8.43 27.18 -24.65
C ALA A 12 7.77 26.76 -25.98
N ILE A 13 7.13 25.59 -26.03
CA ILE A 13 6.38 25.11 -27.20
C ILE A 13 5.18 26.02 -27.48
N SER A 14 4.40 26.38 -26.45
CA SER A 14 3.24 27.26 -26.63
C SER A 14 3.63 28.57 -27.30
N LYS A 15 4.69 29.25 -26.81
CA LYS A 15 5.20 30.46 -27.40
C LYS A 15 5.66 30.26 -28.86
N ALA A 16 6.34 29.14 -29.15
CA ALA A 16 6.79 28.83 -30.50
C ALA A 16 5.59 28.61 -31.44
N VAL A 17 4.57 27.89 -30.99
CA VAL A 17 3.34 27.60 -31.75
C VAL A 17 2.51 28.87 -31.98
N ASP A 18 2.42 29.75 -31.00
CA ASP A 18 1.74 31.05 -31.15
C ASP A 18 2.33 31.89 -32.30
N SER A 19 3.64 31.79 -32.54
CA SER A 19 4.31 32.49 -33.62
C SER A 19 3.84 32.06 -35.03
N PHE A 20 3.21 30.90 -35.15
CA PHE A 20 2.70 30.39 -36.45
C PHE A 20 1.32 30.95 -36.83
N ASP A 21 0.66 31.68 -35.92
CA ASP A 21 -0.69 32.27 -36.11
C ASP A 21 -1.71 31.28 -36.71
N CYS A 22 -1.64 29.99 -36.26
CA CYS A 22 -2.42 28.90 -36.80
C CYS A 22 -3.69 28.59 -35.97
N GLY A 23 -3.96 29.34 -34.87
CA GLY A 23 -5.12 29.16 -34.02
C GLY A 23 -5.10 27.79 -33.28
N PHE A 24 -3.94 27.33 -32.83
CA PHE A 24 -3.82 26.12 -32.03
C PHE A 24 -4.41 26.35 -30.65
N ASP A 25 -5.37 25.49 -30.26
CA ASP A 25 -6.05 25.47 -28.95
C ASP A 25 -5.96 24.09 -28.28
N GLY A 26 -5.10 23.20 -28.81
CA GLY A 26 -4.91 21.85 -28.32
C GLY A 26 -3.96 21.75 -27.12
N GLU A 27 -3.96 20.59 -26.48
CA GLU A 27 -3.05 20.25 -25.40
C GLU A 27 -1.65 19.90 -25.93
N ILE A 28 -0.60 20.43 -25.30
CA ILE A 28 0.79 20.09 -25.62
C ILE A 28 1.16 18.81 -24.86
N LYS A 29 1.18 17.69 -25.56
CA LYS A 29 1.57 16.40 -24.97
C LYS A 29 3.07 16.23 -24.93
N LEU A 30 3.57 15.86 -23.75
CA LEU A 30 4.98 15.62 -23.45
C LEU A 30 5.18 14.20 -22.91
N GLU A 31 6.12 13.48 -23.47
CA GLU A 31 6.43 12.10 -23.15
C GLU A 31 7.93 11.93 -22.84
N PHE A 32 8.26 10.95 -21.99
CA PHE A 32 9.65 10.55 -21.75
C PHE A 32 10.04 9.49 -22.78
N PRO A 33 11.00 9.79 -23.69
CA PRO A 33 11.42 8.83 -24.70
C PRO A 33 12.06 7.58 -24.06
N PRO A 34 11.81 6.38 -24.58
CA PRO A 34 12.43 5.15 -24.06
C PRO A 34 13.93 5.03 -24.40
N ASN A 35 14.41 5.79 -25.38
CA ASN A 35 15.81 5.82 -25.81
C ASN A 35 16.44 7.17 -25.44
N PRO A 36 17.52 7.21 -24.63
CA PRO A 36 18.23 8.43 -24.26
C PRO A 36 18.75 9.27 -25.47
N GLU A 37 19.05 8.63 -26.60
CA GLU A 37 19.42 9.34 -27.81
C GLU A 37 18.30 10.22 -28.37
N MET A 38 17.06 9.97 -27.96
CA MET A 38 15.89 10.78 -28.33
C MET A 38 15.65 11.95 -27.37
N GLY A 39 16.57 12.21 -26.44
CA GLY A 39 16.45 13.25 -25.42
C GLY A 39 15.80 12.78 -24.12
N ASP A 40 15.61 13.70 -23.20
CA ASP A 40 15.02 13.47 -21.89
C ASP A 40 13.49 13.71 -21.87
N LEU A 41 12.97 14.52 -22.83
CA LEU A 41 11.55 14.82 -22.99
C LEU A 41 11.24 15.03 -24.48
N ALA A 42 10.09 14.56 -24.95
CA ALA A 42 9.65 14.70 -26.34
C ALA A 42 8.22 15.21 -26.43
N SER A 43 7.96 16.11 -27.40
CA SER A 43 6.61 16.56 -27.70
C SER A 43 6.09 15.97 -29.01
N THR A 44 4.81 15.60 -28.98
CA THR A 44 4.03 15.12 -30.14
C THR A 44 3.19 16.23 -30.78
N VAL A 45 3.35 17.49 -30.39
CA VAL A 45 2.53 18.65 -30.82
C VAL A 45 2.43 18.79 -32.35
N THR A 46 3.47 18.39 -33.05
CA THR A 46 3.55 18.48 -34.56
C THR A 46 2.47 17.67 -35.26
N PHE A 47 1.94 16.60 -34.63
CA PHE A 47 0.84 15.80 -35.22
C PHE A 47 -0.48 16.58 -35.21
N GLU A 48 -0.72 17.40 -34.19
CA GLU A 48 -1.90 18.26 -34.12
C GLU A 48 -1.75 19.47 -35.03
N LEU A 49 -0.56 20.10 -35.02
CA LEU A 49 -0.22 21.20 -35.91
C LEU A 49 -0.30 20.82 -37.42
N ALA A 50 -0.07 19.55 -37.75
CA ALA A 50 -0.14 19.07 -39.12
C ALA A 50 -1.50 19.32 -39.78
N LYS A 51 -2.58 19.23 -39.04
CA LYS A 51 -3.94 19.48 -39.52
C LYS A 51 -4.17 20.97 -39.76
N LEU A 52 -3.66 21.83 -38.91
CA LEU A 52 -3.83 23.29 -38.95
C LEU A 52 -2.95 23.90 -40.05
N LEU A 53 -1.67 23.52 -40.09
CA LEU A 53 -0.69 24.05 -41.02
C LEU A 53 -0.71 23.35 -42.39
N ARG A 54 -1.45 22.24 -42.52
CA ARG A 54 -1.48 21.40 -43.77
C ARG A 54 -0.08 20.99 -44.25
N LYS A 55 0.82 20.71 -43.32
CA LYS A 55 2.22 20.35 -43.51
C LYS A 55 2.51 19.03 -42.82
N ALA A 56 3.42 18.22 -43.31
CA ALA A 56 3.77 16.96 -42.67
C ALA A 56 4.46 17.18 -41.30
N PRO A 57 4.17 16.38 -40.24
CA PRO A 57 4.74 16.58 -38.90
C PRO A 57 6.28 16.69 -38.88
N ASN A 58 6.96 15.85 -39.66
CA ASN A 58 8.42 15.87 -39.80
C ASN A 58 8.99 17.13 -40.45
N MET A 59 8.17 17.93 -41.14
CA MET A 59 8.51 19.22 -41.69
C MET A 59 8.17 20.37 -40.74
N ILE A 60 7.29 20.14 -39.78
CA ILE A 60 6.88 21.10 -38.75
C ILE A 60 7.86 21.10 -37.58
N ALA A 61 8.37 19.92 -37.20
CA ALA A 61 9.26 19.80 -36.05
C ALA A 61 10.51 20.71 -36.12
N PRO A 62 11.21 20.82 -37.24
CA PRO A 62 12.31 21.80 -37.39
C PRO A 62 11.86 23.25 -37.22
N ASP A 63 10.69 23.62 -37.79
CA ASP A 63 10.17 24.98 -37.68
C ASP A 63 9.85 25.33 -36.21
N VAL A 64 9.27 24.37 -35.47
CA VAL A 64 9.00 24.55 -34.01
C VAL A 64 10.32 24.72 -33.26
N VAL A 65 11.34 23.87 -33.52
CA VAL A 65 12.63 23.96 -32.84
C VAL A 65 13.31 25.32 -33.14
N GLU A 66 13.23 25.81 -34.36
CA GLU A 66 13.79 27.13 -34.73
C GLU A 66 13.07 28.29 -34.03
N ALA A 67 11.79 28.16 -33.76
CA ALA A 67 10.98 29.17 -33.08
C ALA A 67 11.05 29.09 -31.53
N LEU A 68 11.67 28.04 -30.95
CA LEU A 68 11.77 27.90 -29.51
C LEU A 68 12.68 28.96 -28.88
N GLU A 69 12.16 29.63 -27.86
CA GLU A 69 12.97 30.30 -26.83
C GLU A 69 13.31 29.28 -25.76
N LEU A 70 14.50 28.64 -25.88
CA LEU A 70 14.86 27.51 -25.03
C LEU A 70 15.18 27.97 -23.59
N PRO A 71 14.46 27.48 -22.57
CA PRO A 71 14.80 27.73 -21.15
C PRO A 71 16.18 27.16 -20.79
N GLU A 72 16.90 27.80 -19.85
CA GLU A 72 18.26 27.41 -19.44
C GLU A 72 18.35 25.98 -18.87
N ILE A 73 17.23 25.45 -18.37
CA ILE A 73 17.13 24.06 -17.86
C ILE A 73 17.34 23.02 -18.98
N PHE A 74 17.27 23.43 -20.25
CA PHE A 74 17.54 22.57 -21.39
C PHE A 74 18.85 23.00 -22.07
N GLU A 75 19.72 22.04 -22.34
CA GLU A 75 20.95 22.23 -23.09
C GLU A 75 20.64 22.52 -24.56
N LYS A 76 19.67 21.78 -25.14
CA LYS A 76 19.25 21.91 -26.54
C LYS A 76 17.88 21.31 -26.78
N ALA A 77 17.28 21.68 -27.92
CA ALA A 77 16.12 20.98 -28.49
C ALA A 77 16.45 20.55 -29.92
N GLU A 78 16.02 19.36 -30.33
CA GLU A 78 16.26 18.78 -31.65
C GLU A 78 14.99 18.21 -32.27
N ALA A 79 14.80 18.41 -33.57
CA ALA A 79 13.78 17.72 -34.35
C ALA A 79 14.28 16.32 -34.75
N LYS A 80 13.64 15.26 -34.29
CA LYS A 80 13.92 13.87 -34.70
C LYS A 80 12.67 13.25 -35.30
N GLY A 81 12.59 13.24 -36.62
CA GLY A 81 11.37 12.89 -37.32
C GLY A 81 10.23 13.87 -36.99
N PRO A 82 9.07 13.41 -36.55
CA PRO A 82 7.94 14.29 -36.20
C PRO A 82 8.01 14.84 -34.78
N TYR A 83 9.01 14.50 -33.97
CA TYR A 83 9.08 14.84 -32.53
C TYR A 83 9.99 16.05 -32.31
N VAL A 84 9.61 16.89 -31.34
CA VAL A 84 10.46 17.93 -30.77
C VAL A 84 11.03 17.38 -29.45
N ASN A 85 12.34 17.11 -29.45
CA ASN A 85 13.03 16.45 -28.33
C ASN A 85 13.88 17.46 -27.59
N PHE A 86 13.74 17.47 -26.26
CA PHE A 86 14.50 18.33 -25.35
C PHE A 86 15.54 17.50 -24.60
N PHE A 87 16.73 18.10 -24.47
CA PHE A 87 17.83 17.54 -23.70
C PHE A 87 18.07 18.43 -22.48
N ILE A 88 18.05 17.84 -21.30
CA ILE A 88 18.20 18.55 -20.03
C ILE A 88 19.64 19.01 -19.86
N ASN A 89 19.84 20.26 -19.42
CA ASN A 89 21.12 20.72 -18.89
C ASN A 89 21.31 20.07 -17.49
N HIS A 90 22.06 18.98 -17.45
CA HIS A 90 22.24 18.20 -16.23
C HIS A 90 22.92 18.97 -15.10
N ASP A 91 23.75 19.95 -15.39
CA ASP A 91 24.45 20.76 -14.37
C ASP A 91 23.44 21.65 -13.62
N ILE A 92 22.59 22.36 -14.37
CA ILE A 92 21.53 23.19 -13.77
C ILE A 92 20.48 22.32 -13.08
N PHE A 93 20.03 21.27 -13.78
CA PHE A 93 19.00 20.37 -13.27
C PHE A 93 19.39 19.71 -11.94
N ALA A 94 20.63 19.23 -11.83
CA ALA A 94 21.11 18.57 -10.63
C ALA A 94 21.19 19.54 -9.45
N LYS A 95 21.74 20.76 -9.65
CA LYS A 95 21.82 21.79 -8.60
C LYS A 95 20.42 22.18 -8.10
N GLU A 96 19.51 22.50 -9.01
CA GLU A 96 18.13 22.84 -8.63
C GLU A 96 17.37 21.69 -7.95
N LEU A 97 17.65 20.44 -8.34
CA LEU A 97 17.04 19.28 -7.69
C LEU A 97 17.54 19.10 -6.26
N LEU A 98 18.85 19.21 -6.03
CA LEU A 98 19.41 19.04 -4.68
C LEU A 98 18.83 20.05 -3.70
N ASP A 99 18.59 21.29 -4.14
CA ASP A 99 17.96 22.33 -3.32
C ASP A 99 16.48 22.04 -3.00
N GLN A 100 15.79 21.26 -3.84
CA GLN A 100 14.36 20.92 -3.65
C GLN A 100 14.12 19.72 -2.74
N ILE A 101 15.13 18.88 -2.51
CA ILE A 101 14.98 17.68 -1.69
C ILE A 101 15.19 18.04 -0.21
N ASP A 102 14.10 18.03 0.55
CA ASP A 102 14.06 18.16 1.99
C ASP A 102 13.61 16.86 2.67
N GLU A 103 13.47 16.87 3.99
CA GLU A 103 13.07 15.69 4.77
C GLU A 103 11.68 15.15 4.37
N ASP A 104 10.78 16.00 3.84
CA ASP A 104 9.43 15.64 3.41
C ASP A 104 9.33 15.36 1.90
N TYR A 105 10.46 15.30 1.20
CA TYR A 105 10.51 15.13 -0.25
C TYR A 105 9.59 14.01 -0.75
N GLY A 106 8.80 14.33 -1.77
CA GLY A 106 7.76 13.46 -2.33
C GLY A 106 6.39 13.65 -1.67
N GLN A 107 6.27 14.42 -0.56
CA GLN A 107 4.97 14.79 -0.03
C GLN A 107 4.27 15.76 -0.99
N MET A 108 3.03 15.45 -1.37
CA MET A 108 2.20 16.30 -2.20
C MET A 108 1.27 17.15 -1.37
N ASP A 109 0.80 18.24 -1.96
CA ASP A 109 -0.22 19.10 -1.39
C ASP A 109 -1.53 18.32 -1.17
N ASP A 110 -2.39 18.84 -0.28
CA ASP A 110 -3.69 18.25 0.00
C ASP A 110 -4.53 18.14 -1.29
N ALA A 111 -4.89 16.93 -1.66
CA ALA A 111 -5.71 16.65 -2.84
C ALA A 111 -7.18 17.03 -2.65
N GLY A 112 -7.61 17.34 -1.43
CA GLY A 112 -9.01 17.62 -1.08
C GLY A 112 -9.92 16.40 -1.19
N GLU A 113 -9.37 15.18 -1.30
CA GLU A 113 -10.10 13.91 -1.38
C GLU A 113 -9.96 13.14 -0.06
N LYS A 114 -11.07 12.59 0.42
CA LYS A 114 -11.09 11.72 1.59
C LYS A 114 -11.50 10.29 1.19
N ILE A 115 -10.65 9.32 1.51
CA ILE A 115 -10.87 7.90 1.23
C ILE A 115 -11.02 7.12 2.54
N VAL A 116 -12.04 6.26 2.63
CA VAL A 116 -12.06 5.17 3.61
C VAL A 116 -11.43 3.94 2.98
N LEU A 117 -10.36 3.44 3.60
CA LEU A 117 -9.64 2.26 3.17
C LEU A 117 -9.86 1.12 4.17
N GLU A 118 -10.52 0.04 3.73
CA GLU A 118 -10.68 -1.17 4.55
C GLU A 118 -9.64 -2.23 4.18
N HIS A 119 -8.99 -2.77 5.21
CA HIS A 119 -8.10 -3.93 5.03
C HIS A 119 -7.97 -4.76 6.31
N THR A 120 -7.39 -5.94 6.19
CA THR A 120 -7.20 -6.94 7.24
C THR A 120 -8.52 -7.60 7.65
N SER A 121 -9.37 -6.94 8.41
CA SER A 121 -10.76 -7.32 8.79
C SER A 121 -10.94 -8.82 9.10
N ALA A 122 -10.00 -9.40 9.86
CA ALA A 122 -10.07 -10.81 10.27
C ALA A 122 -11.10 -11.03 11.38
N ASN A 123 -11.77 -12.18 11.37
CA ASN A 123 -12.69 -12.56 12.44
C ASN A 123 -11.99 -12.65 13.79
N PRO A 124 -12.59 -12.14 14.89
CA PRO A 124 -11.97 -12.12 16.22
C PRO A 124 -12.09 -13.50 16.92
N ASN A 125 -11.55 -14.55 16.29
CA ASN A 125 -11.63 -15.93 16.77
C ASN A 125 -10.26 -16.58 17.05
N GLY A 126 -9.19 -15.79 16.95
CA GLY A 126 -7.82 -16.23 17.16
C GLY A 126 -6.79 -15.30 16.52
N PRO A 127 -5.51 -15.70 16.46
CA PRO A 127 -4.45 -14.91 15.88
C PRO A 127 -4.58 -14.74 14.36
N LEU A 128 -3.99 -13.69 13.84
CA LEU A 128 -3.83 -13.52 12.40
C LEU A 128 -3.02 -14.68 11.82
N HIS A 129 -3.49 -15.26 10.73
CA HIS A 129 -2.77 -16.28 9.98
C HIS A 129 -2.14 -15.70 8.71
N VAL A 130 -1.23 -16.44 8.08
CA VAL A 130 -0.47 -16.00 6.90
C VAL A 130 -1.37 -15.48 5.76
N GLY A 131 -2.62 -15.95 5.66
CA GLY A 131 -3.58 -15.43 4.68
C GLY A 131 -3.93 -13.96 4.88
N HIS A 132 -3.91 -13.45 6.13
CA HIS A 132 -4.16 -12.04 6.44
C HIS A 132 -2.92 -11.15 6.21
N LEU A 133 -1.71 -11.74 6.23
CA LEU A 133 -0.45 -11.01 6.11
C LEU A 133 -0.39 -10.15 4.85
N ARG A 134 -0.79 -10.73 3.72
CA ARG A 134 -0.75 -10.03 2.43
C ARG A 134 -1.72 -8.86 2.37
N ASN A 135 -2.94 -9.08 2.83
CA ASN A 135 -3.98 -8.05 2.91
C ASN A 135 -3.49 -6.86 3.74
N SER A 136 -2.99 -7.12 4.95
CA SER A 136 -2.52 -6.10 5.88
C SER A 136 -1.38 -5.26 5.30
N ILE A 137 -0.41 -5.89 4.62
CA ILE A 137 0.74 -5.19 4.04
C ILE A 137 0.33 -4.37 2.81
N ILE A 138 -0.51 -4.90 1.92
CA ILE A 138 -1.01 -4.16 0.75
C ILE A 138 -1.80 -2.94 1.23
N GLY A 139 -2.72 -3.12 2.18
CA GLY A 139 -3.56 -2.03 2.69
C GLY A 139 -2.77 -0.92 3.36
N ASP A 140 -1.87 -1.26 4.31
CA ASP A 140 -1.05 -0.26 4.99
C ASP A 140 -0.09 0.48 4.05
N SER A 141 0.51 -0.24 3.09
CA SER A 141 1.39 0.40 2.10
C SER A 141 0.61 1.32 1.15
N LEU A 142 -0.60 0.93 0.76
CA LEU A 142 -1.48 1.79 -0.04
C LEU A 142 -1.93 3.03 0.75
N LYS A 143 -2.31 2.88 2.04
CA LYS A 143 -2.59 4.01 2.95
C LYS A 143 -1.44 5.03 2.94
N ARG A 144 -0.20 4.56 3.10
CA ARG A 144 0.99 5.41 3.15
C ARG A 144 1.24 6.11 1.81
N LEU A 145 1.08 5.38 0.71
CA LEU A 145 1.20 5.91 -0.65
C LEU A 145 0.17 7.03 -0.88
N LEU A 146 -1.10 6.78 -0.59
CA LEU A 146 -2.18 7.76 -0.76
C LEU A 146 -1.97 9.00 0.12
N LYS A 147 -1.57 8.82 1.39
CA LYS A 147 -1.22 9.94 2.28
C LYS A 147 -0.04 10.76 1.73
N LYS A 148 0.98 10.10 1.17
CA LYS A 148 2.12 10.78 0.53
C LYS A 148 1.70 11.54 -0.73
N ALA A 149 0.66 11.05 -1.44
CA ALA A 149 0.04 11.73 -2.58
C ALA A 149 -0.98 12.83 -2.20
N GLY A 150 -1.07 13.21 -0.92
CA GLY A 150 -1.93 14.30 -0.46
C GLY A 150 -3.39 13.90 -0.17
N VAL A 151 -3.73 12.60 -0.23
CA VAL A 151 -5.09 12.12 0.05
C VAL A 151 -5.30 11.91 1.55
N THR A 152 -6.44 12.36 2.09
CA THR A 152 -6.86 12.05 3.45
C THR A 152 -7.40 10.62 3.51
N VAL A 153 -6.74 9.74 4.27
CA VAL A 153 -7.12 8.32 4.37
C VAL A 153 -7.52 7.97 5.79
N ASP A 154 -8.74 7.45 5.96
CA ASP A 154 -9.26 6.82 7.18
C ASP A 154 -9.22 5.31 7.01
N THR A 155 -8.35 4.63 7.77
CA THR A 155 -8.15 3.18 7.64
C THR A 155 -9.03 2.44 8.63
N GLN A 156 -9.90 1.58 8.12
CA GLN A 156 -10.86 0.86 8.94
C GLN A 156 -10.59 -0.65 8.97
N TYR A 157 -10.80 -1.22 10.13
CA TYR A 157 -10.86 -2.67 10.36
C TYR A 157 -12.30 -3.03 10.69
N TYR A 158 -12.94 -3.84 9.84
CA TYR A 158 -14.30 -4.33 10.12
C TYR A 158 -14.26 -5.51 11.07
N VAL A 159 -14.95 -5.37 12.20
CA VAL A 159 -14.97 -6.34 13.29
C VAL A 159 -16.27 -7.14 13.23
N ASN A 160 -16.17 -8.40 12.84
CA ASN A 160 -17.32 -9.33 12.85
C ASN A 160 -17.56 -9.85 14.28
N ASP A 161 -18.29 -9.06 15.08
CA ASP A 161 -18.68 -9.40 16.45
C ASP A 161 -19.97 -10.23 16.53
N MET A 162 -20.61 -10.55 15.39
CA MET A 162 -21.86 -11.29 15.30
C MET A 162 -21.72 -12.68 14.64
N GLY A 163 -20.48 -13.13 14.44
CA GLY A 163 -20.21 -14.35 13.71
C GLY A 163 -20.38 -15.64 14.54
N ARG A 164 -20.73 -16.76 13.86
CA ARG A 164 -20.83 -18.10 14.48
C ARG A 164 -19.54 -18.50 15.21
N GLN A 165 -18.37 -18.14 14.70
CA GLN A 165 -17.09 -18.49 15.30
C GLN A 165 -16.92 -17.86 16.69
N LEU A 166 -17.32 -16.61 16.84
CA LEU A 166 -17.32 -15.94 18.14
C LEU A 166 -18.35 -16.53 19.09
N ALA A 167 -19.56 -16.83 18.59
CA ALA A 167 -20.59 -17.49 19.41
C ALA A 167 -20.14 -18.86 19.92
N MET A 168 -19.35 -19.61 19.16
CA MET A 168 -18.74 -20.87 19.62
C MET A 168 -17.80 -20.63 20.80
N ILE A 169 -17.01 -19.57 20.77
CA ILE A 169 -16.07 -19.19 21.84
C ILE A 169 -16.88 -18.84 23.11
N VAL A 170 -17.89 -17.97 22.95
CA VAL A 170 -18.76 -17.56 24.08
C VAL A 170 -19.52 -18.75 24.66
N TYR A 171 -20.06 -19.64 23.82
CA TYR A 171 -20.65 -20.89 24.25
C TYR A 171 -19.67 -21.76 25.05
N GLY A 172 -18.44 -21.86 24.61
CA GLY A 172 -17.36 -22.56 25.32
C GLY A 172 -17.08 -21.98 26.70
N ILE A 173 -17.13 -20.66 26.84
CA ILE A 173 -16.92 -19.97 28.10
C ILE A 173 -18.12 -20.18 29.05
N GLU A 174 -19.32 -19.89 28.58
CA GLU A 174 -20.52 -19.83 29.41
C GLU A 174 -21.10 -21.21 29.74
N GLU A 175 -21.15 -22.13 28.77
CA GLU A 175 -21.85 -23.40 28.92
C GLU A 175 -20.89 -24.59 29.14
N LEU A 176 -19.67 -24.56 28.54
CA LEU A 176 -18.68 -25.62 28.75
C LEU A 176 -17.70 -25.31 29.89
N GLY A 177 -17.77 -24.10 30.48
CA GLY A 177 -16.94 -23.69 31.60
C GLY A 177 -15.45 -23.52 31.24
N LEU A 178 -15.12 -23.34 29.95
CA LEU A 178 -13.75 -23.11 29.49
C LEU A 178 -13.32 -21.68 29.83
N LYS A 179 -12.05 -21.51 30.20
CA LYS A 179 -11.49 -20.19 30.51
C LYS A 179 -10.37 -19.84 29.54
N VAL A 180 -10.33 -18.58 29.08
CA VAL A 180 -9.27 -18.08 28.19
C VAL A 180 -7.93 -18.14 28.91
N GLU A 181 -7.87 -17.80 30.19
CA GLU A 181 -6.67 -17.78 31.03
C GLU A 181 -6.00 -19.15 31.16
N ASP A 182 -6.80 -20.24 31.13
CA ASP A 182 -6.32 -21.62 31.28
C ASP A 182 -5.71 -22.20 29.99
N GLN A 183 -5.71 -21.44 28.89
CA GLN A 183 -5.10 -21.89 27.63
C GLN A 183 -3.59 -21.76 27.68
N PRO A 184 -2.83 -22.74 27.10
CA PRO A 184 -1.36 -22.79 27.22
C PRO A 184 -0.60 -21.75 26.42
N ALA A 185 -1.21 -21.09 25.43
CA ALA A 185 -0.57 -20.00 24.70
C ALA A 185 -0.22 -18.82 25.63
N GLU A 186 0.78 -18.03 25.27
CA GLU A 186 1.17 -16.84 26.03
C GLU A 186 0.30 -15.63 25.65
N LYS A 187 0.17 -15.37 24.33
CA LYS A 187 -0.56 -14.23 23.79
C LYS A 187 -2.06 -14.44 23.79
N ILE A 188 -2.82 -13.38 24.06
CA ILE A 188 -4.26 -13.47 24.36
C ILE A 188 -5.11 -13.97 23.16
N ASP A 189 -4.84 -13.50 21.94
CA ASP A 189 -5.52 -13.97 20.73
C ASP A 189 -5.21 -15.43 20.41
N HIS A 190 -3.99 -15.89 20.67
CA HIS A 190 -3.63 -17.31 20.58
C HIS A 190 -4.40 -18.17 21.60
N LYS A 191 -4.57 -17.69 22.83
CA LYS A 191 -5.41 -18.35 23.85
C LYS A 191 -6.86 -18.50 23.37
N ILE A 192 -7.41 -17.44 22.76
CA ILE A 192 -8.75 -17.47 22.19
C ILE A 192 -8.85 -18.47 21.04
N GLY A 193 -7.84 -18.50 20.15
CA GLY A 193 -7.76 -19.49 19.08
C GLY A 193 -7.72 -20.94 19.57
N GLU A 194 -6.99 -21.21 20.65
CA GLU A 194 -6.96 -22.54 21.28
C GLU A 194 -8.31 -22.92 21.89
N LEU A 195 -8.98 -21.95 22.53
CA LEU A 195 -10.33 -22.17 23.07
C LEU A 195 -11.31 -22.48 21.92
N TYR A 196 -11.30 -21.68 20.86
CA TYR A 196 -12.09 -21.94 19.66
C TYR A 196 -11.85 -23.35 19.09
N PHE A 197 -10.59 -23.78 19.01
CA PHE A 197 -10.24 -25.13 18.56
C PHE A 197 -10.82 -26.22 19.46
N LYS A 198 -10.73 -26.06 20.80
CA LYS A 198 -11.30 -27.01 21.76
C LYS A 198 -12.82 -27.14 21.63
N VAL A 199 -13.54 -26.01 21.46
CA VAL A 199 -14.99 -26.02 21.22
C VAL A 199 -15.34 -26.74 19.93
N ASN A 200 -14.57 -26.47 18.84
CA ASN A 200 -14.73 -27.19 17.57
C ASN A 200 -14.57 -28.72 17.74
N GLN A 201 -13.57 -29.14 18.50
CA GLN A 201 -13.38 -30.57 18.78
C GLN A 201 -14.56 -31.15 19.58
N ALA A 202 -15.01 -30.45 20.62
CA ALA A 202 -16.17 -30.89 21.42
C ALA A 202 -17.43 -31.04 20.56
N ILE A 203 -17.68 -30.12 19.63
CA ILE A 203 -18.82 -30.20 18.69
C ILE A 203 -18.66 -31.40 17.73
N LYS A 204 -17.45 -31.66 17.22
CA LYS A 204 -17.22 -32.85 16.37
C LYS A 204 -17.45 -34.16 17.09
N GLU A 205 -17.13 -34.24 18.40
CA GLU A 205 -17.36 -35.41 19.24
C GLU A 205 -18.85 -35.52 19.66
N ASN A 206 -19.52 -34.39 19.86
CA ASN A 206 -20.94 -34.33 20.24
C ASN A 206 -21.66 -33.24 19.41
N PRO A 207 -22.24 -33.60 18.24
CA PRO A 207 -22.94 -32.63 17.36
C PRO A 207 -24.17 -31.95 17.99
N GLU A 208 -24.74 -32.50 19.07
CA GLU A 208 -25.85 -31.86 19.78
C GLU A 208 -25.48 -30.48 20.39
N LEU A 209 -24.18 -30.24 20.63
CA LEU A 209 -23.68 -28.96 21.11
C LEU A 209 -23.90 -27.83 20.10
N GLU A 210 -24.06 -28.13 18.79
CA GLU A 210 -24.38 -27.11 17.77
C GLU A 210 -25.67 -26.35 18.12
N LYS A 211 -26.67 -27.01 18.69
CA LYS A 211 -27.91 -26.37 19.09
C LYS A 211 -27.71 -25.31 20.17
N GLY A 212 -26.74 -25.53 21.06
CA GLY A 212 -26.36 -24.56 22.09
C GLY A 212 -25.67 -23.34 21.47
N VAL A 213 -24.80 -23.55 20.50
CA VAL A 213 -24.16 -22.45 19.76
C VAL A 213 -25.20 -21.63 18.98
N ASP A 214 -26.13 -22.29 18.29
CA ASP A 214 -27.22 -21.61 17.56
C ASP A 214 -28.12 -20.79 18.50
N GLU A 215 -28.40 -21.30 19.70
CA GLU A 215 -29.13 -20.56 20.72
C GLU A 215 -28.34 -19.36 21.24
N THR A 216 -27.03 -19.50 21.46
CA THR A 216 -26.15 -18.42 21.87
C THR A 216 -26.15 -17.28 20.82
N ILE A 217 -26.07 -17.60 19.52
CA ILE A 217 -26.18 -16.62 18.41
C ILE A 217 -27.54 -15.91 18.50
N ARG A 218 -28.63 -16.68 18.59
CA ARG A 218 -29.99 -16.13 18.57
C ARG A 218 -30.23 -15.18 19.77
N ARG A 219 -29.77 -15.54 20.97
CA ARG A 219 -29.87 -14.69 22.16
C ARG A 219 -29.12 -13.37 21.98
N TYR A 220 -27.92 -13.42 21.37
CA TYR A 220 -27.09 -12.23 21.14
C TYR A 220 -27.65 -11.34 20.03
N GLU A 221 -28.17 -11.91 18.93
CA GLU A 221 -28.72 -11.17 17.80
C GLU A 221 -30.13 -10.59 18.07
N SER A 222 -30.88 -11.17 18.98
CA SER A 222 -32.28 -10.73 19.27
C SER A 222 -32.39 -9.44 20.09
N GLY A 223 -31.28 -8.86 20.52
CA GLY A 223 -31.25 -7.62 21.30
C GLY A 223 -30.40 -7.71 22.57
N PRO A 224 -30.47 -6.70 23.44
CA PRO A 224 -29.65 -6.68 24.66
C PRO A 224 -29.82 -7.96 25.49
N SER A 225 -28.72 -8.60 25.83
CA SER A 225 -28.67 -9.88 26.53
C SER A 225 -27.60 -9.90 27.62
N ASP A 226 -27.68 -10.89 28.51
CA ASP A 226 -26.66 -11.17 29.51
C ASP A 226 -25.32 -11.63 28.90
N LEU A 227 -25.32 -11.99 27.61
CA LEU A 227 -24.13 -12.40 26.87
C LEU A 227 -23.31 -11.21 26.31
N ASP A 228 -23.91 -10.02 26.22
CA ASP A 228 -23.26 -8.85 25.58
C ASP A 228 -21.88 -8.56 26.17
N ALA A 229 -21.77 -8.59 27.51
CA ALA A 229 -20.50 -8.32 28.18
C ALA A 229 -19.43 -9.40 27.89
N VAL A 230 -19.82 -10.65 27.68
CA VAL A 230 -18.89 -11.76 27.38
C VAL A 230 -18.44 -11.67 25.92
N PHE A 231 -19.37 -11.40 24.99
CA PHE A 231 -19.05 -11.15 23.60
C PHE A 231 -18.07 -9.97 23.46
N GLU A 232 -18.42 -8.81 24.02
CA GLU A 232 -17.58 -7.61 23.97
C GLU A 232 -16.19 -7.84 24.58
N LYS A 233 -16.11 -8.47 25.75
CA LYS A 233 -14.85 -8.81 26.40
C LYS A 233 -14.00 -9.71 25.50
N THR A 234 -14.60 -10.77 24.94
CA THR A 234 -13.89 -11.75 24.11
C THR A 234 -13.36 -11.11 22.83
N VAL A 235 -14.18 -10.29 22.15
CA VAL A 235 -13.75 -9.54 20.95
C VAL A 235 -12.60 -8.60 21.28
N ASN A 236 -12.73 -7.77 22.34
CA ASN A 236 -11.69 -6.83 22.74
C ASN A 236 -10.36 -7.54 23.06
N GLN A 237 -10.41 -8.64 23.82
CA GLN A 237 -9.22 -9.45 24.14
C GLN A 237 -8.56 -10.01 22.86
N CYS A 238 -9.35 -10.49 21.89
CA CYS A 238 -8.80 -10.96 20.62
C CYS A 238 -8.18 -9.81 19.82
N LEU A 239 -8.87 -8.68 19.73
CA LEU A 239 -8.38 -7.49 19.03
C LEU A 239 -7.11 -6.92 19.66
N ASP A 240 -6.95 -6.99 20.97
CA ASP A 240 -5.72 -6.55 21.65
C ASP A 240 -4.51 -7.36 21.15
N GLY A 241 -4.63 -8.69 21.06
CA GLY A 241 -3.58 -9.52 20.48
C GLY A 241 -3.36 -9.28 18.99
N VAL A 242 -4.42 -9.09 18.21
CA VAL A 242 -4.34 -8.74 16.78
C VAL A 242 -3.63 -7.41 16.58
N LYS A 243 -3.95 -6.38 17.37
CA LYS A 243 -3.29 -5.05 17.30
C LYS A 243 -1.81 -5.15 17.63
N GLU A 244 -1.43 -5.99 18.58
CA GLU A 244 -0.01 -6.26 18.89
C GLU A 244 0.72 -6.82 17.67
N THR A 245 0.18 -7.88 17.02
CA THR A 245 0.76 -8.43 15.78
C THR A 245 0.86 -7.39 14.67
N LEU A 246 -0.21 -6.60 14.45
CA LEU A 246 -0.23 -5.55 13.44
C LEU A 246 0.83 -4.47 13.74
N SER A 247 0.98 -4.07 15.01
CA SER A 247 1.99 -3.10 15.43
C SER A 247 3.41 -3.60 15.17
N ARG A 248 3.69 -4.87 15.42
CA ARG A 248 4.98 -5.51 15.08
C ARG A 248 5.28 -5.43 13.60
N MET A 249 4.25 -5.53 12.75
CA MET A 249 4.38 -5.35 11.29
C MET A 249 4.38 -3.90 10.83
N ASN A 250 4.37 -2.92 11.74
CA ASN A 250 4.20 -1.49 11.42
C ASN A 250 2.89 -1.19 10.66
N VAL A 251 1.81 -1.91 10.99
CA VAL A 251 0.46 -1.72 10.44
C VAL A 251 -0.45 -1.10 11.49
N LYS A 252 -1.16 -0.03 11.12
CA LYS A 252 -2.08 0.68 12.04
C LYS A 252 -3.38 1.03 11.35
N HIS A 253 -4.49 0.77 12.05
CA HIS A 253 -5.83 1.21 11.66
C HIS A 253 -6.25 2.44 12.47
N ASP A 254 -7.01 3.32 11.83
CA ASP A 254 -7.53 4.53 12.46
C ASP A 254 -8.83 4.22 13.22
N ALA A 255 -9.64 3.24 12.73
CA ALA A 255 -10.88 2.81 13.37
C ALA A 255 -11.10 1.30 13.33
N PHE A 256 -11.81 0.79 14.34
CA PHE A 256 -12.33 -0.58 14.41
C PHE A 256 -13.86 -0.50 14.42
N VAL A 257 -14.50 -0.85 13.31
CA VAL A 257 -15.94 -0.70 13.08
C VAL A 257 -16.64 -2.03 13.36
N TRP A 258 -17.51 -2.07 14.36
CA TRP A 258 -18.17 -3.29 14.81
C TRP A 258 -19.45 -3.56 14.00
N GLU A 259 -19.57 -4.76 13.45
CA GLU A 259 -20.72 -5.20 12.64
C GLU A 259 -22.04 -5.07 13.41
N GLY A 260 -22.05 -5.46 14.69
CA GLY A 260 -23.23 -5.46 15.55
C GLY A 260 -23.87 -4.09 15.75
N GLN A 261 -23.13 -2.98 15.58
CA GLN A 261 -23.72 -1.65 15.68
C GLN A 261 -24.82 -1.41 14.64
N PHE A 262 -24.62 -1.91 13.40
CA PHE A 262 -25.59 -1.72 12.31
C PHE A 262 -26.88 -2.51 12.55
N VAL A 263 -26.77 -3.68 13.19
CA VAL A 263 -27.93 -4.48 13.58
C VAL A 263 -28.67 -3.83 14.75
N ARG A 264 -27.96 -3.47 15.81
CA ARG A 264 -28.55 -2.90 17.03
C ARG A 264 -29.20 -1.54 16.82
N GLN A 265 -28.71 -0.75 15.84
CA GLN A 265 -29.31 0.54 15.46
C GLN A 265 -30.46 0.41 14.46
N GLY A 266 -30.82 -0.80 14.04
CA GLY A 266 -31.90 -1.06 13.07
C GLY A 266 -31.55 -0.65 11.63
N ILE A 267 -30.29 -0.33 11.34
CA ILE A 267 -29.86 0.10 9.99
C ILE A 267 -30.08 -1.04 9.00
N VAL A 268 -29.70 -2.27 9.38
CA VAL A 268 -29.88 -3.47 8.57
C VAL A 268 -31.36 -3.72 8.25
N ASP A 269 -32.26 -3.48 9.22
CA ASP A 269 -33.71 -3.64 9.03
C ASP A 269 -34.26 -2.59 8.05
N ASN A 270 -33.81 -1.33 8.19
CA ASN A 270 -34.24 -0.25 7.31
C ASN A 270 -33.81 -0.51 5.86
N ILE A 271 -32.55 -0.90 5.62
CA ILE A 271 -32.03 -1.25 4.28
C ILE A 271 -32.81 -2.42 3.69
N THR A 272 -33.08 -3.44 4.51
CA THR A 272 -33.87 -4.61 4.07
C THR A 272 -35.27 -4.19 3.64
N GLN A 273 -35.94 -3.32 4.42
CA GLN A 273 -37.27 -2.84 4.10
C GLN A 273 -37.27 -1.98 2.83
N GLU A 274 -36.28 -1.12 2.66
CA GLU A 274 -36.13 -0.32 1.46
C GLU A 274 -35.98 -1.17 0.20
N LEU A 275 -35.13 -2.20 0.22
CA LEU A 275 -34.98 -3.17 -0.87
C LEU A 275 -36.28 -3.93 -1.19
N ILE A 276 -37.14 -4.18 -0.18
CA ILE A 276 -38.48 -4.75 -0.39
C ILE A 276 -39.40 -3.73 -1.05
N ASP A 277 -39.42 -2.50 -0.59
CA ASP A 277 -40.33 -1.45 -1.05
C ASP A 277 -40.07 -1.06 -2.52
N ILE A 278 -38.80 -1.03 -2.91
CA ILE A 278 -38.40 -0.80 -4.32
C ILE A 278 -38.57 -2.05 -5.21
N GLY A 279 -38.87 -3.22 -4.64
CA GLY A 279 -39.26 -4.42 -5.37
C GLY A 279 -38.12 -5.33 -5.84
N PHE A 280 -36.87 -5.09 -5.38
CA PHE A 280 -35.73 -5.96 -5.68
C PHE A 280 -35.54 -7.09 -4.67
N ALA A 281 -35.93 -6.90 -3.40
CA ALA A 281 -35.92 -7.99 -2.43
C ALA A 281 -37.19 -8.84 -2.53
N ARG A 282 -37.04 -10.16 -2.62
CA ARG A 282 -38.12 -11.13 -2.77
C ARG A 282 -38.11 -12.17 -1.66
N GLN A 283 -39.33 -12.55 -1.20
CA GLN A 283 -39.51 -13.58 -0.20
C GLN A 283 -39.71 -14.95 -0.89
N GLY A 284 -38.75 -15.84 -0.69
CA GLY A 284 -38.86 -17.27 -0.99
C GLY A 284 -38.80 -18.08 0.32
N GLU A 285 -38.01 -19.17 0.36
CA GLU A 285 -37.65 -19.86 1.60
C GLU A 285 -36.83 -18.94 2.53
N VAL A 286 -36.07 -18.04 1.92
CA VAL A 286 -35.29 -16.97 2.57
C VAL A 286 -35.66 -15.64 1.91
N LEU A 287 -35.32 -14.52 2.53
CA LEU A 287 -35.38 -13.22 1.87
C LEU A 287 -34.09 -12.99 1.08
N TYR A 288 -34.21 -12.70 -0.20
CA TYR A 288 -33.05 -12.50 -1.07
C TYR A 288 -33.24 -11.32 -2.02
N LEU A 289 -32.11 -10.72 -2.45
CA LEU A 289 -32.05 -9.72 -3.50
C LEU A 289 -31.97 -10.41 -4.85
N ASP A 290 -32.92 -10.11 -5.74
CA ASP A 290 -32.96 -10.63 -7.11
C ASP A 290 -32.12 -9.74 -8.03
N LEU A 291 -30.99 -10.26 -8.49
CA LEU A 291 -30.04 -9.57 -9.34
C LEU A 291 -30.04 -10.13 -10.78
N SER A 292 -31.11 -10.87 -11.17
CA SER A 292 -31.20 -11.52 -12.47
C SER A 292 -31.19 -10.52 -13.64
N GLU A 293 -31.70 -9.30 -13.44
CA GLU A 293 -31.69 -8.21 -14.44
C GLU A 293 -30.28 -7.68 -14.74
N PHE A 294 -29.30 -7.96 -13.86
CA PHE A 294 -27.90 -7.55 -14.00
C PHE A 294 -26.97 -8.69 -14.43
N ASP A 295 -27.52 -9.76 -15.04
CA ASP A 295 -26.77 -10.95 -15.43
C ASP A 295 -26.03 -11.68 -14.28
N ILE A 296 -26.48 -11.51 -13.04
CA ILE A 296 -26.00 -12.23 -11.87
C ILE A 296 -26.95 -13.39 -11.57
N PRO A 297 -26.55 -14.64 -11.87
CA PRO A 297 -27.46 -15.79 -11.74
C PRO A 297 -27.68 -16.24 -10.30
N LYS A 298 -26.81 -15.79 -9.36
CA LYS A 298 -26.88 -16.18 -7.96
C LYS A 298 -27.51 -15.07 -7.12
N GLU A 299 -28.58 -15.41 -6.44
CA GLU A 299 -29.29 -14.54 -5.51
C GLU A 299 -28.36 -14.14 -4.34
N LEU A 300 -28.48 -12.91 -3.84
CA LEU A 300 -27.86 -12.47 -2.61
C LEU A 300 -28.85 -12.63 -1.45
N VAL A 301 -28.62 -13.62 -0.59
CA VAL A 301 -29.50 -13.85 0.55
C VAL A 301 -29.31 -12.74 1.59
N LEU A 302 -30.40 -12.06 1.95
CA LEU A 302 -30.45 -10.96 2.90
C LEU A 302 -30.77 -11.44 4.32
N ARG A 303 -31.77 -12.36 4.46
CA ARG A 303 -32.20 -12.94 5.73
C ARG A 303 -32.42 -14.43 5.60
N ARG A 304 -32.14 -15.16 6.68
CA ARG A 304 -32.50 -16.58 6.82
C ARG A 304 -34.00 -16.76 7.02
N ALA A 305 -34.46 -18.00 6.95
CA ALA A 305 -35.87 -18.37 7.20
C ALA A 305 -36.36 -17.99 8.60
N ASP A 306 -35.50 -17.92 9.59
CA ASP A 306 -35.81 -17.50 10.98
C ASP A 306 -35.82 -15.97 11.15
N GLY A 307 -35.59 -15.20 10.07
CA GLY A 307 -35.59 -13.74 10.08
C GLY A 307 -34.27 -13.09 10.45
N THR A 308 -33.24 -13.86 10.86
CA THR A 308 -31.92 -13.31 11.17
C THR A 308 -31.22 -12.78 9.91
N SER A 309 -30.56 -11.61 10.01
CA SER A 309 -29.81 -11.03 8.90
C SER A 309 -28.54 -11.82 8.59
N LEU A 310 -28.18 -11.89 7.31
CA LEU A 310 -26.91 -12.44 6.89
C LEU A 310 -25.82 -11.35 6.83
N TYR A 311 -24.57 -11.81 6.80
CA TYR A 311 -23.41 -10.93 6.64
C TYR A 311 -23.51 -10.02 5.41
N SER A 312 -24.16 -10.48 4.33
CA SER A 312 -24.35 -9.69 3.11
C SER A 312 -25.11 -8.38 3.34
N THR A 313 -26.21 -8.40 4.13
CA THR A 313 -26.98 -7.19 4.43
C THR A 313 -26.22 -6.27 5.39
N ARG A 314 -25.47 -6.85 6.30
CA ARG A 314 -24.61 -6.09 7.23
C ARG A 314 -23.47 -5.44 6.49
N ASP A 315 -22.92 -6.09 5.47
CA ASP A 315 -21.89 -5.59 4.58
C ASP A 315 -22.40 -4.39 3.74
N ILE A 316 -23.63 -4.47 3.20
CA ILE A 316 -24.27 -3.32 2.54
C ILE A 316 -24.38 -2.14 3.52
N ALA A 317 -24.84 -2.38 4.76
CA ALA A 317 -24.95 -1.34 5.77
C ALA A 317 -23.61 -0.67 6.10
N TYR A 318 -22.54 -1.46 6.18
CA TYR A 318 -21.22 -0.94 6.42
C TYR A 318 -20.68 -0.12 5.22
N HIS A 319 -20.95 -0.55 3.98
CA HIS A 319 -20.57 0.21 2.80
C HIS A 319 -21.29 1.57 2.71
N ILE A 320 -22.59 1.61 3.01
CA ILE A 320 -23.34 2.86 3.14
C ILE A 320 -22.72 3.77 4.22
N PHE A 321 -22.33 3.19 5.35
CA PHE A 321 -21.64 3.95 6.41
C PHE A 321 -20.30 4.52 5.92
N LYS A 322 -19.48 3.76 5.19
CA LYS A 322 -18.22 4.23 4.61
C LYS A 322 -18.44 5.38 3.63
N LEU A 323 -19.37 5.21 2.68
CA LEU A 323 -19.70 6.21 1.65
C LEU A 323 -20.20 7.55 2.23
N ARG A 324 -20.99 7.50 3.32
CA ARG A 324 -21.45 8.72 4.00
C ARG A 324 -20.35 9.47 4.77
N ASN A 325 -19.18 8.86 4.95
CA ASN A 325 -18.05 9.43 5.69
C ASN A 325 -16.83 9.74 4.83
N SER A 326 -16.90 9.52 3.51
CA SER A 326 -15.78 9.74 2.58
C SER A 326 -16.28 10.04 1.17
N ASP A 327 -15.40 10.53 0.32
CA ASP A 327 -15.68 10.77 -1.10
C ASP A 327 -15.58 9.46 -1.89
N LYS A 328 -14.69 8.56 -1.46
CA LYS A 328 -14.48 7.22 -2.04
C LYS A 328 -14.17 6.18 -0.98
N ILE A 329 -14.43 4.92 -1.35
CA ILE A 329 -14.04 3.77 -0.53
C ILE A 329 -13.14 2.84 -1.34
N ILE A 330 -12.16 2.24 -0.65
CA ILE A 330 -11.27 1.22 -1.22
C ILE A 330 -11.24 0.03 -0.28
N ASP A 331 -11.57 -1.15 -0.80
CA ASP A 331 -11.54 -2.40 -0.05
C ASP A 331 -10.43 -3.33 -0.58
N ILE A 332 -9.66 -3.93 0.31
CA ILE A 332 -8.64 -4.92 -0.02
C ILE A 332 -9.19 -6.31 0.28
N LEU A 333 -9.55 -7.06 -0.75
CA LEU A 333 -10.24 -8.34 -0.60
C LEU A 333 -9.54 -9.50 -1.34
N GLY A 334 -9.69 -10.71 -0.83
CA GLY A 334 -9.27 -11.92 -1.53
C GLY A 334 -10.05 -12.11 -2.83
N SER A 335 -9.42 -12.74 -3.82
CA SER A 335 -10.04 -12.97 -5.15
C SER A 335 -11.29 -13.85 -5.13
N ASP A 336 -11.52 -14.57 -4.04
CA ASP A 336 -12.73 -15.37 -3.79
C ASP A 336 -13.96 -14.51 -3.46
N HIS A 337 -13.78 -13.24 -3.10
CA HIS A 337 -14.88 -12.30 -2.81
C HIS A 337 -15.47 -11.59 -4.05
N LYS A 338 -14.95 -11.79 -5.26
CA LYS A 338 -15.36 -11.07 -6.48
C LYS A 338 -16.86 -11.06 -6.74
N LEU A 339 -17.52 -12.22 -6.58
CA LEU A 339 -18.96 -12.31 -6.82
C LEU A 339 -19.75 -11.54 -5.75
N THR A 340 -19.44 -11.76 -4.48
CA THR A 340 -20.13 -11.09 -3.36
C THR A 340 -19.94 -9.58 -3.44
N THR A 341 -18.74 -9.13 -3.75
CA THR A 341 -18.43 -7.70 -3.95
C THR A 341 -19.31 -7.09 -5.06
N ARG A 342 -19.42 -7.77 -6.22
CA ARG A 342 -20.29 -7.26 -7.31
C ARG A 342 -21.75 -7.23 -6.90
N GLN A 343 -22.21 -8.19 -6.11
CA GLN A 343 -23.57 -8.20 -5.56
C GLN A 343 -23.82 -7.04 -4.58
N VAL A 344 -22.84 -6.71 -3.74
CA VAL A 344 -22.89 -5.55 -2.82
C VAL A 344 -22.89 -4.24 -3.62
N GLN A 345 -22.03 -4.09 -4.61
CA GLN A 345 -22.02 -2.91 -5.49
C GLN A 345 -23.39 -2.69 -6.16
N LEU A 346 -23.98 -3.74 -6.72
CA LEU A 346 -25.32 -3.66 -7.32
C LEU A 346 -26.39 -3.29 -6.29
N ALA A 347 -26.30 -3.79 -5.07
CA ALA A 347 -27.22 -3.38 -4.01
C ALA A 347 -27.09 -1.88 -3.67
N LEU A 348 -25.89 -1.33 -3.68
CA LEU A 348 -25.64 0.10 -3.48
C LEU A 348 -26.14 0.93 -4.67
N GLU A 349 -25.95 0.48 -5.92
CA GLU A 349 -26.51 1.09 -7.12
C GLU A 349 -28.06 1.12 -7.09
N ILE A 350 -28.69 0.01 -6.66
CA ILE A 350 -30.15 -0.12 -6.53
C ILE A 350 -30.71 0.81 -5.43
N LEU A 351 -29.96 1.01 -4.35
CA LEU A 351 -30.30 1.91 -3.24
C LEU A 351 -29.94 3.38 -3.55
N GLU A 352 -29.45 3.69 -4.73
CA GLU A 352 -29.01 5.02 -5.16
C GLU A 352 -27.93 5.61 -4.23
N GLU A 353 -27.15 4.78 -3.54
CA GLU A 353 -26.04 5.21 -2.68
C GLU A 353 -24.74 5.44 -3.48
N ILE A 354 -24.61 4.86 -4.69
CA ILE A 354 -23.57 5.12 -5.69
C ILE A 354 -24.17 5.17 -7.09
N GLU A 355 -23.55 5.95 -7.98
CA GLU A 355 -23.93 5.95 -9.39
C GLU A 355 -23.50 4.66 -10.10
N PRO A 356 -24.28 4.15 -11.06
CA PRO A 356 -23.89 2.95 -11.80
C PRO A 356 -22.53 3.09 -12.50
N ASN A 357 -21.64 2.15 -12.26
CA ASN A 357 -20.26 2.13 -12.76
C ASN A 357 -19.40 3.34 -12.34
N SER A 358 -19.73 3.99 -11.23
CA SER A 358 -18.88 5.03 -10.65
C SER A 358 -17.59 4.44 -10.07
N ASP A 359 -16.63 5.32 -9.78
CA ASP A 359 -15.38 4.98 -9.10
C ASP A 359 -15.42 5.29 -7.58
N GLU A 360 -16.63 5.50 -7.03
CA GLU A 360 -16.85 5.76 -5.60
C GLU A 360 -16.51 4.55 -4.73
N MET A 361 -16.69 3.33 -5.27
CA MET A 361 -16.29 2.08 -4.63
C MET A 361 -15.27 1.34 -5.50
N GLU A 362 -14.02 1.35 -5.08
CA GLU A 362 -12.93 0.58 -5.67
C GLU A 362 -12.65 -0.67 -4.84
N VAL A 363 -12.30 -1.78 -5.50
CA VAL A 363 -11.87 -3.01 -4.82
C VAL A 363 -10.58 -3.53 -5.41
N ILE A 364 -9.60 -3.72 -4.55
CA ILE A 364 -8.31 -4.32 -4.92
C ILE A 364 -8.33 -5.79 -4.51
N PHE A 365 -8.47 -6.65 -5.49
CA PHE A 365 -8.41 -8.10 -5.26
C PHE A 365 -6.97 -8.59 -5.22
N TYR A 366 -6.67 -9.43 -4.22
CA TYR A 366 -5.37 -10.06 -4.11
C TYR A 366 -5.47 -11.58 -4.15
N GLU A 367 -4.42 -12.21 -4.69
CA GLU A 367 -4.26 -13.66 -4.66
C GLU A 367 -3.57 -14.10 -3.36
N PHE A 368 -3.86 -15.32 -2.91
CA PHE A 368 -3.34 -15.83 -1.64
C PHE A 368 -1.82 -16.06 -1.68
N ILE A 369 -1.22 -16.01 -0.49
CA ILE A 369 0.18 -16.36 -0.28
C ILE A 369 0.26 -17.80 0.22
N ASN A 370 1.14 -18.58 -0.41
CA ASN A 370 1.45 -19.94 0.02
C ASN A 370 2.82 -19.98 0.71
N LEU A 371 2.88 -20.68 1.83
CA LEU A 371 4.17 -21.05 2.43
C LEU A 371 4.63 -22.38 1.82
N PRO A 372 5.94 -22.58 1.57
CA PRO A 372 6.46 -23.85 1.11
C PRO A 372 6.13 -24.97 2.09
N GLU A 373 5.77 -26.16 1.59
CA GLU A 373 5.56 -27.35 2.43
C GLU A 373 6.81 -27.64 3.29
N GLY A 374 6.60 -27.76 4.62
CA GLY A 374 7.67 -28.03 5.58
C GLY A 374 8.56 -26.83 5.94
N SER A 375 8.28 -25.63 5.41
CA SER A 375 9.09 -24.44 5.70
C SER A 375 8.92 -23.91 7.13
N MET A 376 7.81 -24.24 7.78
CA MET A 376 7.55 -23.95 9.19
C MET A 376 6.86 -25.15 9.83
N SER A 377 7.44 -25.66 10.90
CA SER A 377 6.76 -26.66 11.72
C SER A 377 5.56 -26.00 12.38
N THR A 378 4.35 -26.43 12.01
CA THR A 378 3.16 -26.10 12.78
C THR A 378 3.38 -26.63 14.20
N ARG A 379 3.91 -25.80 15.09
CA ARG A 379 4.19 -26.20 16.48
C ARG A 379 2.94 -26.73 17.20
N ARG A 380 1.74 -26.50 16.61
CA ARG A 380 0.43 -26.89 17.16
C ARG A 380 -0.56 -27.50 16.14
N GLY A 381 -0.12 -27.83 14.93
CA GLY A 381 -0.88 -28.70 14.00
C GLY A 381 -2.04 -28.07 13.22
N VAL A 382 -2.29 -26.75 13.26
CA VAL A 382 -3.52 -26.18 12.70
C VAL A 382 -3.28 -25.12 11.61
N PHE A 383 -2.42 -24.12 11.84
CA PHE A 383 -2.08 -23.09 10.86
C PHE A 383 -0.84 -22.32 11.32
N VAL A 384 -0.18 -21.63 10.38
CA VAL A 384 0.96 -20.73 10.66
C VAL A 384 0.42 -19.35 10.96
N SER A 385 0.70 -18.83 12.16
CA SER A 385 0.33 -17.47 12.54
C SER A 385 1.26 -16.43 11.92
N VAL A 386 0.81 -15.19 11.84
CA VAL A 386 1.68 -14.07 11.44
C VAL A 386 2.81 -13.85 12.44
N ASP A 387 2.55 -14.06 13.74
CA ASP A 387 3.59 -14.00 14.77
C ASP A 387 4.72 -15.02 14.53
N ASP A 388 4.38 -16.27 14.13
CA ASP A 388 5.39 -17.27 13.78
C ASP A 388 6.25 -16.83 12.59
N VAL A 389 5.65 -16.19 11.57
CA VAL A 389 6.38 -15.67 10.40
C VAL A 389 7.33 -14.54 10.80
N ILE A 390 6.86 -13.63 11.66
CA ILE A 390 7.68 -12.51 12.17
C ILE A 390 8.86 -13.04 12.98
N ASP A 391 8.61 -13.95 13.92
CA ASP A 391 9.64 -14.50 14.81
C ASP A 391 10.71 -15.25 14.02
N GLU A 392 10.32 -16.04 13.01
CA GLU A 392 11.24 -16.73 12.12
C GLU A 392 12.08 -15.76 11.28
N ALA A 393 11.46 -14.68 10.75
CA ALA A 393 12.19 -13.69 9.97
C ALA A 393 13.25 -12.95 10.82
N ILE A 394 12.89 -12.58 12.04
CA ILE A 394 13.79 -11.90 12.98
C ILE A 394 14.94 -12.86 13.39
N ALA A 395 14.61 -14.12 13.70
CA ALA A 395 15.62 -15.11 14.08
C ALA A 395 16.66 -15.31 12.96
N ARG A 396 16.22 -15.49 11.70
CA ARG A 396 17.11 -15.62 10.56
C ARG A 396 17.93 -14.36 10.29
N ALA A 397 17.32 -13.18 10.39
CA ALA A 397 18.04 -11.92 10.28
C ALA A 397 19.12 -11.78 11.35
N LYS A 398 18.82 -12.18 12.60
CA LYS A 398 19.77 -12.17 13.73
C LYS A 398 20.98 -13.10 13.48
N GLU A 399 20.74 -14.31 12.99
CA GLU A 399 21.81 -15.24 12.62
C GLU A 399 22.73 -14.66 11.54
N GLU A 400 22.15 -14.07 10.49
CA GLU A 400 22.91 -13.47 9.39
C GLU A 400 23.73 -12.26 9.84
N ILE A 401 23.16 -11.38 10.71
CA ILE A 401 23.87 -10.22 11.26
C ILE A 401 25.07 -10.70 12.09
N LYS A 402 24.86 -11.65 13.01
CA LYS A 402 25.93 -12.19 13.86
C LYS A 402 27.06 -12.84 13.07
N SER A 403 26.73 -13.47 11.93
CA SER A 403 27.74 -14.06 11.03
C SER A 403 28.65 -13.04 10.34
N ARG A 404 28.17 -11.79 10.19
CA ARG A 404 28.86 -10.70 9.47
C ARG A 404 29.47 -9.64 10.38
N ARG A 405 28.93 -9.49 11.61
CA ARG A 405 29.24 -8.41 12.53
C ARG A 405 29.40 -8.96 13.96
N GLU A 406 30.62 -9.36 14.28
CA GLU A 406 30.97 -9.84 15.63
C GLU A 406 31.20 -8.69 16.63
N ASP A 407 31.26 -7.44 16.15
CA ASP A 407 31.57 -6.22 16.91
C ASP A 407 30.34 -5.57 17.57
N LEU A 408 29.10 -6.02 17.24
CA LEU A 408 27.88 -5.46 17.77
C LEU A 408 27.44 -6.16 19.07
N ASP A 409 26.92 -5.35 20.01
CA ASP A 409 26.25 -5.89 21.20
C ASP A 409 24.88 -6.54 20.85
N ASP A 410 24.40 -7.38 21.76
CA ASP A 410 23.16 -8.14 21.52
C ASP A 410 21.93 -7.24 21.38
N GLU A 411 21.83 -6.11 22.08
CA GLU A 411 20.70 -5.17 21.99
C GLU A 411 20.64 -4.51 20.60
N THR A 412 21.79 -4.06 20.11
CA THR A 412 21.93 -3.51 18.76
C THR A 412 21.60 -4.55 17.69
N VAL A 413 22.08 -5.78 17.85
CA VAL A 413 21.76 -6.89 16.93
C VAL A 413 20.26 -7.16 16.92
N ASP A 414 19.61 -7.19 18.08
CA ASP A 414 18.16 -7.47 18.18
C ASP A 414 17.35 -6.38 17.48
N LYS A 415 17.67 -5.12 17.68
CA LYS A 415 17.03 -3.99 17.01
C LYS A 415 17.18 -4.05 15.49
N ILE A 416 18.40 -4.28 15.00
CA ILE A 416 18.66 -4.37 13.55
C ILE A 416 17.97 -5.61 12.97
N ALA A 417 17.96 -6.73 13.67
CA ALA A 417 17.31 -7.97 13.23
C ALA A 417 15.80 -7.79 13.07
N GLU A 418 15.15 -7.07 13.99
CA GLU A 418 13.74 -6.73 13.90
C GLU A 418 13.47 -5.87 12.66
N GLN A 419 14.22 -4.79 12.45
CA GLN A 419 14.06 -3.91 11.29
C GLN A 419 14.28 -4.64 9.96
N ILE A 420 15.27 -5.54 9.89
CA ILE A 420 15.54 -6.33 8.68
C ILE A 420 14.47 -7.39 8.48
N GLY A 421 14.07 -8.12 9.52
CA GLY A 421 13.09 -9.19 9.45
C GLY A 421 11.72 -8.68 9.00
N ILE A 422 11.22 -7.62 9.62
CA ILE A 422 9.96 -6.97 9.25
C ILE A 422 10.05 -6.36 7.84
N GLY A 423 11.15 -5.64 7.57
CA GLY A 423 11.40 -5.05 6.25
C GLY A 423 11.41 -6.10 5.13
N ALA A 424 12.02 -7.26 5.37
CA ALA A 424 12.07 -8.36 4.42
C ALA A 424 10.67 -8.90 4.07
N ILE A 425 9.81 -9.13 5.09
CA ILE A 425 8.44 -9.60 4.89
C ILE A 425 7.64 -8.56 4.09
N ARG A 426 7.65 -7.29 4.54
CA ARG A 426 6.89 -6.22 3.92
C ARG A 426 7.29 -5.98 2.47
N TYR A 427 8.59 -5.83 2.22
CA TYR A 427 9.12 -5.62 0.87
C TYR A 427 8.82 -6.80 -0.06
N TYR A 428 9.00 -8.05 0.42
CA TYR A 428 8.75 -9.24 -0.37
C TYR A 428 7.31 -9.32 -0.88
N ILE A 429 6.36 -8.89 -0.08
CA ILE A 429 4.94 -8.84 -0.43
C ILE A 429 4.63 -7.63 -1.31
N ALA A 430 5.10 -6.42 -0.93
CA ALA A 430 4.80 -5.18 -1.61
C ALA A 430 5.40 -5.09 -3.03
N ARG A 431 6.51 -5.79 -3.31
CA ARG A 431 7.16 -5.78 -4.63
C ARG A 431 6.39 -6.47 -5.75
N LEU A 432 5.34 -7.20 -5.41
CA LEU A 432 4.52 -7.94 -6.36
C LEU A 432 3.13 -7.33 -6.49
N SER A 433 2.62 -7.31 -7.72
CA SER A 433 1.24 -6.91 -7.98
C SER A 433 0.25 -7.79 -7.20
N PRO A 434 -0.85 -7.23 -6.65
CA PRO A 434 -1.83 -7.98 -5.86
C PRO A 434 -2.38 -9.22 -6.56
N GLU A 435 -2.54 -9.18 -7.87
CA GLU A 435 -3.13 -10.25 -8.69
C GLU A 435 -2.21 -11.47 -8.90
N LYS A 436 -0.93 -11.36 -8.53
CA LYS A 436 0.02 -12.47 -8.69
C LYS A 436 -0.03 -13.42 -7.49
N HIS A 437 -0.08 -14.72 -7.75
CA HIS A 437 0.16 -15.73 -6.72
C HIS A 437 1.58 -15.62 -6.15
N ILE A 438 1.72 -15.77 -4.85
CA ILE A 438 3.00 -15.74 -4.15
C ILE A 438 3.23 -17.11 -3.49
N THR A 439 4.38 -17.70 -3.77
CA THR A 439 4.97 -18.73 -2.90
C THR A 439 6.11 -18.05 -2.15
N PHE A 440 5.93 -17.86 -0.84
CA PHE A 440 6.91 -17.18 -0.01
C PHE A 440 8.19 -18.01 0.11
N LYS A 441 9.34 -17.39 -0.14
CA LYS A 441 10.64 -18.03 -0.06
C LYS A 441 11.57 -17.24 0.84
N TRP A 442 12.02 -17.85 1.91
CA TRP A 442 12.89 -17.23 2.90
C TRP A 442 14.20 -16.70 2.30
N ASP A 443 14.85 -17.50 1.45
CA ASP A 443 16.13 -17.12 0.84
C ASP A 443 16.02 -15.90 -0.09
N GLU A 444 14.84 -15.70 -0.70
CA GLU A 444 14.58 -14.51 -1.51
C GLU A 444 14.20 -13.32 -0.65
N ALA A 445 13.35 -13.51 0.37
CA ALA A 445 12.86 -12.45 1.24
C ALA A 445 14.00 -11.82 2.06
N LEU A 446 14.86 -12.65 2.64
CA LEU A 446 15.99 -12.25 3.48
C LEU A 446 17.31 -12.07 2.71
N SER A 447 17.29 -12.04 1.37
CA SER A 447 18.50 -11.84 0.58
C SER A 447 19.17 -10.49 0.85
N PHE A 448 20.41 -10.52 1.35
CA PHE A 448 21.22 -9.30 1.53
C PHE A 448 21.79 -8.74 0.22
N GLU A 449 21.65 -9.45 -0.90
CA GLU A 449 22.11 -8.99 -2.20
C GLU A 449 20.98 -8.37 -3.05
N ARG A 450 19.75 -8.90 -2.94
CA ARG A 450 18.63 -8.56 -3.83
C ARG A 450 17.31 -8.33 -3.09
N GLY A 451 17.28 -8.53 -1.77
CA GLY A 451 16.11 -8.31 -0.92
C GLY A 451 16.10 -6.92 -0.29
N CYS A 452 15.16 -6.71 0.62
CA CYS A 452 15.01 -5.46 1.37
C CYS A 452 16.29 -5.04 2.09
N ALA A 453 17.01 -6.00 2.68
CA ALA A 453 18.26 -5.73 3.40
C ALA A 453 19.31 -5.01 2.55
N SER A 454 19.34 -5.24 1.21
CA SER A 454 20.26 -4.52 0.32
C SER A 454 19.90 -3.04 0.18
N ILE A 455 18.61 -2.71 0.23
CA ILE A 455 18.11 -1.34 0.17
C ILE A 455 18.37 -0.62 1.51
N GLN A 456 18.04 -1.27 2.62
CA GLN A 456 18.32 -0.77 3.96
C GLN A 456 19.83 -0.54 4.17
N TYR A 457 20.66 -1.44 3.64
CA TYR A 457 22.11 -1.28 3.69
C TYR A 457 22.62 -0.09 2.88
N ALA A 458 21.99 0.24 1.74
CA ALA A 458 22.33 1.44 0.98
C ALA A 458 22.04 2.73 1.81
N HIS A 459 20.90 2.76 2.51
CA HIS A 459 20.56 3.85 3.43
C HIS A 459 21.56 3.96 4.58
N ALA A 460 21.84 2.86 5.30
CA ALA A 460 22.81 2.83 6.40
C ALA A 460 24.21 3.25 5.95
N ARG A 461 24.62 2.89 4.72
CA ARG A 461 25.88 3.32 4.11
C ARG A 461 25.93 4.82 3.87
N ALA A 462 24.82 5.43 3.40
CA ALA A 462 24.71 6.87 3.25
C ALA A 462 24.85 7.57 4.62
N CYS A 463 24.13 7.11 5.65
CA CYS A 463 24.26 7.62 7.03
C CYS A 463 25.69 7.53 7.54
N LYS A 464 26.34 6.38 7.35
CA LYS A 464 27.74 6.19 7.79
C LYS A 464 28.72 7.13 7.10
N LEU A 465 28.49 7.45 5.82
CA LEU A 465 29.35 8.37 5.07
C LEU A 465 29.16 9.79 5.58
N LEU A 466 27.93 10.23 5.82
CA LEU A 466 27.63 11.55 6.39
C LEU A 466 28.22 11.71 7.80
N ASN A 467 28.08 10.69 8.66
CA ASN A 467 28.70 10.70 9.99
C ASN A 467 30.24 10.85 9.91
N LYS A 468 30.89 10.15 8.96
CA LYS A 468 32.34 10.32 8.74
C LYS A 468 32.72 11.73 8.26
N ALA A 469 31.89 12.38 7.46
CA ALA A 469 32.11 13.75 7.04
C ALA A 469 32.02 14.72 8.25
N GLN A 470 31.03 14.53 9.14
CA GLN A 470 30.90 15.28 10.39
C GLN A 470 32.11 15.05 11.32
N ASP A 471 32.55 13.81 11.48
CA ASP A 471 33.73 13.47 12.26
C ASP A 471 35.01 14.12 11.71
N ALA A 472 35.06 14.35 10.39
CA ALA A 472 36.14 15.09 9.73
C ALA A 472 36.00 16.62 9.84
N GLY A 473 34.95 17.11 10.50
CA GLY A 473 34.71 18.54 10.75
C GLY A 473 33.95 19.26 9.63
N ILE A 474 33.31 18.54 8.72
CA ILE A 474 32.49 19.13 7.66
C ILE A 474 31.09 19.43 8.22
N ASP A 475 30.62 20.68 8.09
CA ASP A 475 29.28 21.07 8.47
C ASP A 475 28.28 20.67 7.37
N LEU A 476 27.48 19.66 7.63
CA LEU A 476 26.47 19.16 6.69
C LEU A 476 25.30 20.13 6.46
N ASN A 477 25.13 21.15 7.32
CA ASN A 477 24.06 22.15 7.17
C ASN A 477 24.49 23.32 6.26
N ASP A 478 25.78 23.46 5.98
CA ASP A 478 26.35 24.54 5.15
C ASP A 478 27.14 23.96 3.95
N LEU A 479 26.60 22.91 3.33
CA LEU A 479 27.19 22.33 2.14
C LEU A 479 26.84 23.18 0.92
N ALA A 480 27.86 23.79 0.30
CA ALA A 480 27.71 24.47 -0.99
C ALA A 480 27.93 23.48 -2.13
N VAL A 481 27.10 23.55 -3.16
CA VAL A 481 27.37 22.86 -4.43
C VAL A 481 28.39 23.69 -5.21
N GLU A 482 29.53 23.12 -5.52
CA GLU A 482 30.61 23.80 -6.23
C GLU A 482 30.16 24.19 -7.65
N ASP A 483 30.50 25.40 -8.10
CA ASP A 483 30.17 25.87 -9.46
C ASP A 483 30.75 24.98 -10.56
N ALA A 484 31.90 24.39 -10.29
CA ALA A 484 32.61 23.49 -11.20
C ALA A 484 32.04 22.07 -11.25
N TRP A 485 31.07 21.75 -10.38
CA TRP A 485 30.46 20.40 -10.40
C TRP A 485 29.62 20.21 -11.66
N SER A 486 29.99 19.20 -12.42
CA SER A 486 29.24 18.67 -13.54
C SER A 486 29.08 17.16 -13.31
N PRO A 487 27.84 16.66 -13.13
CA PRO A 487 27.60 15.27 -12.79
C PRO A 487 28.15 14.31 -13.85
N ASP A 488 28.88 13.29 -13.42
CA ASP A 488 29.27 12.16 -14.28
C ASP A 488 28.08 11.23 -14.56
N GLU A 489 28.29 10.14 -15.29
CA GLU A 489 27.23 9.25 -15.69
C GLU A 489 26.53 8.54 -14.51
N ASN A 490 27.27 8.18 -13.44
CA ASN A 490 26.70 7.56 -12.24
C ASN A 490 25.94 8.59 -11.42
N GLU A 491 26.45 9.80 -11.31
CA GLU A 491 25.80 10.93 -10.63
C GLU A 491 24.53 11.35 -11.39
N LYS A 492 24.57 11.44 -12.73
CA LYS A 492 23.39 11.72 -13.58
C LYS A 492 22.29 10.67 -13.42
N GLU A 493 22.66 9.39 -13.39
CA GLU A 493 21.68 8.31 -13.17
C GLU A 493 20.99 8.47 -11.79
N LEU A 494 21.78 8.75 -10.75
CA LEU A 494 21.28 8.96 -9.41
C LEU A 494 20.36 10.20 -9.34
N VAL A 495 20.78 11.32 -9.92
CA VAL A 495 19.99 12.56 -10.03
C VAL A 495 18.65 12.32 -10.73
N LYS A 496 18.64 11.59 -11.86
CA LYS A 496 17.41 11.25 -12.59
C LYS A 496 16.45 10.41 -11.73
N LEU A 497 16.96 9.45 -10.98
CA LEU A 497 16.14 8.65 -10.07
C LEU A 497 15.56 9.49 -8.94
N LEU A 498 16.37 10.35 -8.31
CA LEU A 498 15.86 11.26 -7.27
C LEU A 498 14.73 12.14 -7.81
N ALA A 499 14.92 12.74 -9.00
CA ALA A 499 13.92 13.60 -9.63
C ALA A 499 12.61 12.88 -9.96
N LYS A 500 12.65 11.56 -10.20
CA LYS A 500 11.48 10.74 -10.57
C LYS A 500 10.53 10.50 -9.40
N PHE A 501 11.02 10.58 -8.16
CA PHE A 501 10.27 10.13 -6.99
C PHE A 501 8.89 10.76 -6.83
N PRO A 502 8.70 12.11 -6.92
CA PRO A 502 7.37 12.70 -6.78
C PRO A 502 6.37 12.25 -7.86
N SER A 503 6.79 12.19 -9.13
CA SER A 503 5.90 11.72 -10.20
C SER A 503 5.54 10.25 -10.06
N LEU A 504 6.47 9.41 -9.58
CA LEU A 504 6.21 8.00 -9.33
C LEU A 504 5.18 7.81 -8.21
N ILE A 505 5.19 8.65 -7.17
CA ILE A 505 4.17 8.62 -6.10
C ILE A 505 2.80 8.90 -6.70
N GLN A 506 2.67 9.96 -7.51
CA GLN A 506 1.40 10.30 -8.16
C GLN A 506 0.91 9.16 -9.06
N ASP A 507 1.75 8.71 -10.00
CA ASP A 507 1.41 7.64 -10.94
C ASP A 507 1.00 6.35 -10.21
N SER A 508 1.69 6.01 -9.11
CA SER A 508 1.39 4.82 -8.31
C SER A 508 0.10 4.96 -7.50
N ALA A 509 -0.17 6.17 -6.99
CA ALA A 509 -1.41 6.48 -6.27
C ALA A 509 -2.61 6.45 -7.22
N ASP A 510 -2.50 7.01 -8.43
CA ASP A 510 -3.57 7.04 -9.43
C ASP A 510 -4.02 5.64 -9.85
N ILE A 511 -3.07 4.72 -9.99
CA ILE A 511 -3.37 3.32 -10.35
C ILE A 511 -3.59 2.40 -9.13
N ARG A 512 -3.52 2.93 -7.89
CA ARG A 512 -3.64 2.17 -6.63
C ARG A 512 -2.67 0.98 -6.54
N ARG A 513 -1.39 1.19 -6.92
CA ARG A 513 -0.36 0.13 -6.96
C ARG A 513 0.90 0.54 -6.22
N VAL A 514 1.34 -0.30 -5.29
CA VAL A 514 2.51 -0.06 -4.44
C VAL A 514 3.80 -0.66 -5.01
N HIS A 515 3.69 -1.72 -5.80
CA HIS A 515 4.87 -2.44 -6.32
C HIS A 515 5.83 -1.58 -7.18
N PRO A 516 5.41 -0.49 -7.87
CA PRO A 516 6.37 0.38 -8.55
C PRO A 516 7.31 1.12 -7.58
N ILE A 517 6.81 1.45 -6.37
CA ILE A 517 7.63 2.05 -5.31
C ILE A 517 8.69 1.06 -4.82
N ALA A 518 8.33 -0.22 -4.64
CA ALA A 518 9.28 -1.24 -4.24
C ALA A 518 10.40 -1.46 -5.28
N GLN A 519 10.05 -1.45 -6.58
CA GLN A 519 11.03 -1.50 -7.66
C GLN A 519 11.94 -0.26 -7.64
N TYR A 520 11.35 0.92 -7.46
CA TYR A 520 12.10 2.16 -7.36
C TYR A 520 13.12 2.18 -6.21
N CYS A 521 12.75 1.67 -5.03
CA CYS A 521 13.69 1.52 -3.92
C CYS A 521 14.93 0.70 -4.32
N GLN A 522 14.72 -0.40 -5.06
CA GLN A 522 15.81 -1.26 -5.53
C GLN A 522 16.69 -0.55 -6.56
N ASP A 523 16.08 0.18 -7.49
CA ASP A 523 16.80 0.91 -8.55
C ASP A 523 17.64 2.04 -7.94
N LEU A 524 17.05 2.83 -7.02
CA LEU A 524 17.74 3.92 -6.33
C LEU A 524 18.90 3.40 -5.46
N ALA A 525 18.67 2.34 -4.69
CA ALA A 525 19.73 1.72 -3.88
C ALA A 525 20.87 1.17 -4.75
N SER A 526 20.55 0.60 -5.91
CA SER A 526 21.54 0.09 -6.87
C SER A 526 22.36 1.21 -7.49
N ALA A 527 21.72 2.31 -7.91
CA ALA A 527 22.40 3.50 -8.44
C ALA A 527 23.29 4.15 -7.38
N PHE A 528 22.77 4.33 -6.16
CA PHE A 528 23.57 4.85 -5.04
C PHE A 528 24.80 3.99 -4.74
N ASN A 529 24.64 2.66 -4.75
CA ASN A 529 25.78 1.75 -4.53
C ASN A 529 26.82 1.79 -5.65
N ARG A 530 26.42 2.06 -6.92
CA ARG A 530 27.37 2.29 -8.03
C ARG A 530 28.14 3.59 -7.80
N PHE A 531 27.44 4.70 -7.58
CA PHE A 531 28.04 6.00 -7.26
C PHE A 531 29.01 5.88 -6.07
N TYR A 532 28.60 5.28 -4.95
CA TYR A 532 29.46 5.10 -3.76
C TYR A 532 30.75 4.32 -4.04
N LYS A 533 30.74 3.39 -5.00
CA LYS A 533 31.92 2.57 -5.33
C LYS A 533 32.85 3.25 -6.32
N SER A 534 32.31 4.06 -7.24
CA SER A 534 33.08 4.69 -8.31
C SER A 534 33.67 6.05 -7.88
N GLU A 535 32.96 6.77 -6.99
CA GLU A 535 33.28 8.15 -6.70
C GLU A 535 33.90 8.33 -5.30
N GLN A 536 34.98 9.12 -5.24
CA GLN A 536 35.49 9.62 -3.96
C GLN A 536 34.61 10.80 -3.55
N VAL A 537 33.95 10.70 -2.38
CA VAL A 537 33.11 11.78 -1.84
C VAL A 537 33.94 12.71 -0.96
N ILE A 538 34.40 12.23 0.19
CA ILE A 538 35.20 13.03 1.13
C ILE A 538 36.60 13.27 0.55
N GLY A 539 37.03 14.54 0.54
CA GLY A 539 38.33 14.96 0.01
C GLY A 539 38.38 15.07 -1.52
N SER A 540 37.23 15.09 -2.22
CA SER A 540 37.18 15.40 -3.66
C SER A 540 37.07 16.90 -3.91
N ASP A 541 37.39 17.35 -5.13
CA ASP A 541 37.26 18.76 -5.55
C ASP A 541 35.79 19.25 -5.60
N VAL A 542 34.82 18.32 -5.54
CA VAL A 542 33.38 18.55 -5.56
C VAL A 542 32.70 17.89 -4.34
N GLU A 543 33.36 17.98 -3.20
CA GLU A 543 32.95 17.33 -1.95
C GLU A 543 31.55 17.75 -1.48
N GLY A 544 31.24 19.05 -1.55
CA GLY A 544 29.96 19.60 -1.13
C GLY A 544 28.80 19.04 -1.95
N ALA A 545 28.91 19.06 -3.27
CA ALA A 545 27.91 18.51 -4.18
C ALA A 545 27.69 17.01 -3.97
N ARG A 546 28.76 16.23 -3.81
CA ARG A 546 28.70 14.79 -3.58
C ARG A 546 28.10 14.44 -2.22
N LEU A 547 28.43 15.20 -1.16
CA LEU A 547 27.82 15.02 0.16
C LEU A 547 26.34 15.37 0.14
N GLN A 548 25.93 16.43 -0.56
CA GLN A 548 24.51 16.72 -0.79
C GLN A 548 23.83 15.57 -1.52
N LEU A 549 24.42 15.05 -2.61
CA LEU A 549 23.85 13.92 -3.35
C LEU A 549 23.68 12.67 -2.49
N VAL A 550 24.63 12.39 -1.57
CA VAL A 550 24.51 11.32 -0.55
C VAL A 550 23.34 11.56 0.38
N ASP A 551 23.21 12.79 0.93
CA ASP A 551 22.15 13.11 1.87
C ASP A 551 20.77 13.07 1.21
N LYS A 552 20.64 13.64 -0.01
CA LYS A 552 19.38 13.60 -0.76
C LYS A 552 18.98 12.17 -1.17
N SER A 553 19.95 11.30 -1.43
CA SER A 553 19.73 9.87 -1.65
C SER A 553 19.25 9.16 -0.38
N ARG A 554 19.84 9.47 0.79
CA ARG A 554 19.42 8.97 2.11
C ARG A 554 17.96 9.34 2.39
N ILE A 555 17.62 10.63 2.25
CA ILE A 555 16.27 11.15 2.48
C ILE A 555 15.26 10.42 1.56
N THR A 556 15.56 10.37 0.27
CA THR A 556 14.65 9.78 -0.72
C THR A 556 14.45 8.27 -0.50
N LEU A 557 15.53 7.52 -0.17
CA LEU A 557 15.44 6.10 0.18
C LEU A 557 14.57 5.89 1.42
N ARG A 558 14.76 6.69 2.47
CA ARG A 558 13.95 6.62 3.70
C ARG A 558 12.47 6.88 3.39
N ASN A 559 12.17 7.94 2.63
CA ASN A 559 10.79 8.31 2.29
C ASN A 559 10.12 7.25 1.40
N ALA A 560 10.86 6.63 0.48
CA ALA A 560 10.35 5.54 -0.35
C ALA A 560 10.13 4.25 0.45
N LEU A 561 11.03 3.91 1.38
CA LEU A 561 10.86 2.78 2.30
C LEU A 561 9.68 2.99 3.26
N ASP A 562 9.45 4.22 3.72
CA ASP A 562 8.31 4.54 4.60
C ASP A 562 6.96 4.27 3.90
N ILE A 563 6.83 4.53 2.61
CA ILE A 563 5.62 4.16 1.83
C ILE A 563 5.37 2.64 1.90
N LEU A 564 6.42 1.84 1.94
CA LEU A 564 6.31 0.39 2.10
C LEU A 564 6.12 -0.04 3.56
N GLY A 565 6.18 0.91 4.51
CA GLY A 565 6.18 0.66 5.95
C GLY A 565 7.43 -0.07 6.44
N VAL A 566 8.53 0.09 5.73
CA VAL A 566 9.83 -0.51 6.02
C VAL A 566 10.73 0.51 6.70
N ASP A 567 11.31 0.14 7.82
CA ASP A 567 12.29 0.98 8.51
C ASP A 567 13.57 1.16 7.69
N ALA A 568 14.13 2.37 7.76
CA ALA A 568 15.40 2.73 7.17
C ALA A 568 16.48 2.83 8.26
N PRO A 569 17.20 1.75 8.63
CA PRO A 569 18.19 1.76 9.70
C PRO A 569 19.35 2.66 9.33
N GLU A 570 19.88 3.38 10.33
CA GLU A 570 21.08 4.22 10.17
C GLU A 570 22.37 3.40 10.24
N MET A 571 22.29 2.21 10.82
CA MET A 571 23.41 1.30 11.01
C MET A 571 22.98 -0.15 10.72
N MET A 572 23.85 -0.86 10.03
CA MET A 572 23.72 -2.30 9.78
C MET A 572 25.08 -3.00 9.86
#